data_1817a7b77f4686ebdbbcfc6a2e195a26
#
_entry.id   1817a7b77f4686ebdbbcfc6a2e195a26
#
_cell.length_a   1.000
_cell.length_b   1.000
_cell.length_c   1.000
_cell.angle_alpha   90.00
_cell.angle_beta   90.00
_cell.angle_gamma   90.00
#
_symmetry.space_group_name_H-M   'P 1'
#
loop_
_entity.id
_entity.type
_entity.pdbx_description
1 polymer ?
#
loop_
_entity_poly.entity_id
_entity_poly.type
_entity_poly.pdbx_seq_one_letter_code
_entity_poly.pdbx_strand_id
1 'polypeptide(L)'
;MKSRRRREWFRRSSAMFMALALIISGLSLPEGLFCITAKAAEKASAEWTVSSKMYADGDNDNSVTELNGKSGKLVNSNNDELLINANSGKMANRSLKAGSTNKDFQVNAGTVMTFPVINNAKSCTVTLQASSGITVDDIECTGMNDVKVTSGGSKSYVITGMVDKNATTVSVKLKAQKYLYMIKVDSSTSYATTSASFADGGDTKAEWGYSETVLSSKGSNIAIQSDTGTYTNGDKDVLYVDATSGKFQPTTGDRIQVNT
;
A
#
# COMPACT_ATOMS: atom_id res chain seq x y z
N MET A 1 -29.40 16.93 38.13
CA MET A 1 -28.96 18.14 37.38
C MET A 1 -27.53 18.15 36.87
N LYS A 2 -26.62 17.25 37.28
CA LYS A 2 -25.20 17.23 36.83
C LYS A 2 -24.95 16.61 35.43
N SER A 3 -25.85 15.80 34.87
CA SER A 3 -25.60 15.10 33.60
C SER A 3 -25.88 15.95 32.34
N ARG A 4 -26.76 16.92 32.40
CA ARG A 4 -27.06 17.82 31.27
C ARG A 4 -25.89 18.76 30.93
N ARG A 5 -25.22 19.32 31.95
CA ARG A 5 -24.08 20.27 31.74
C ARG A 5 -22.87 19.61 31.06
N ARG A 6 -22.58 18.29 31.33
CA ARG A 6 -21.48 17.59 30.65
C ARG A 6 -21.74 17.38 29.16
N ARG A 7 -22.98 17.09 28.75
CA ARG A 7 -23.32 16.90 27.32
C ARG A 7 -23.25 18.19 26.51
N GLU A 8 -23.56 19.31 27.10
CA GLU A 8 -23.44 20.62 26.43
C GLU A 8 -21.99 21.07 26.28
N TRP A 9 -21.14 20.74 27.24
CA TRP A 9 -19.70 21.06 27.15
C TRP A 9 -19.01 20.27 26.04
N PHE A 10 -19.31 18.97 25.90
CA PHE A 10 -18.80 18.15 24.78
C PHE A 10 -19.30 18.60 23.41
N ARG A 11 -20.54 19.04 23.29
CA ARG A 11 -21.08 19.59 22.05
C ARG A 11 -20.44 20.92 21.66
N ARG A 12 -20.12 21.78 22.62
CA ARG A 12 -19.47 23.07 22.38
C ARG A 12 -18.00 22.91 22.02
N SER A 13 -17.28 21.99 22.67
CA SER A 13 -15.90 21.70 22.31
C SER A 13 -15.76 21.04 20.93
N SER A 14 -16.65 20.09 20.56
CA SER A 14 -16.64 19.51 19.21
C SER A 14 -16.95 20.53 18.11
N ALA A 15 -17.90 21.46 18.37
CA ALA A 15 -18.21 22.54 17.44
C ALA A 15 -17.04 23.53 17.30
N MET A 16 -16.32 23.79 18.38
CA MET A 16 -15.17 24.69 18.39
C MET A 16 -13.97 24.08 17.66
N PHE A 17 -13.74 22.76 17.76
CA PHE A 17 -12.71 22.06 16.98
C PHE A 17 -13.04 22.00 15.48
N MET A 18 -14.32 21.79 15.12
CA MET A 18 -14.74 21.84 13.71
C MET A 18 -14.66 23.27 13.14
N ALA A 19 -15.00 24.30 13.91
CA ALA A 19 -14.87 25.68 13.47
C ALA A 19 -13.41 26.10 13.31
N LEU A 20 -12.50 25.62 14.16
CA LEU A 20 -11.08 25.90 14.06
C LEU A 20 -10.46 25.20 12.83
N ALA A 21 -10.88 23.97 12.51
CA ALA A 21 -10.46 23.25 11.29
C ALA A 21 -10.96 23.95 10.01
N LEU A 22 -12.17 24.54 10.03
CA LEU A 22 -12.73 25.30 8.91
C LEU A 22 -12.05 26.66 8.71
N ILE A 23 -11.62 27.32 9.79
CA ILE A 23 -10.90 28.60 9.72
C ILE A 23 -9.51 28.42 9.12
N ILE A 24 -8.82 27.30 9.43
CA ILE A 24 -7.50 27.00 8.85
C ILE A 24 -7.60 26.66 7.35
N SER A 25 -8.73 26.12 6.89
CA SER A 25 -8.97 25.84 5.47
C SER A 25 -9.44 27.03 4.64
N GLY A 26 -9.81 28.16 5.30
CA GLY A 26 -10.35 29.36 4.66
C GLY A 26 -9.40 30.56 4.60
N LEU A 27 -8.18 30.47 5.15
CA LEU A 27 -7.21 31.56 5.04
C LEU A 27 -6.52 31.51 3.66
N SER A 28 -7.03 32.30 2.72
CA SER A 28 -6.28 32.64 1.51
C SER A 28 -5.10 33.52 1.92
N LEU A 29 -3.90 32.94 1.90
CA LEU A 29 -2.67 33.70 2.04
C LEU A 29 -2.40 34.52 0.76
N PRO A 30 -1.79 35.72 0.85
CA PRO A 30 -1.53 36.53 -0.32
C PRO A 30 -0.66 35.79 -1.35
N GLU A 31 -0.97 36.04 -2.62
CA GLU A 31 -0.23 35.47 -3.76
C GLU A 31 1.27 35.78 -3.63
N GLY A 32 2.06 34.72 -3.47
CA GLY A 32 3.51 34.82 -3.32
C GLY A 32 4.11 33.95 -2.22
N LEU A 33 3.32 33.48 -1.27
CA LEU A 33 3.74 32.40 -0.37
C LEU A 33 3.34 31.06 -1.01
N PHE A 34 4.33 30.25 -1.32
CA PHE A 34 4.13 28.86 -1.74
C PHE A 34 3.41 28.12 -0.63
N CYS A 35 2.08 28.22 -0.60
CA CYS A 35 1.26 27.34 0.19
C CYS A 35 1.29 25.97 -0.48
N ILE A 36 2.26 25.15 -0.13
CA ILE A 36 2.14 23.71 -0.33
C ILE A 36 1.00 23.29 0.59
N THR A 37 -0.23 23.36 0.11
CA THR A 37 -1.31 22.58 0.68
C THR A 37 -0.90 21.11 0.42
N ALA A 38 -0.21 20.51 1.38
CA ALA A 38 -0.05 19.08 1.40
C ALA A 38 -1.46 18.49 1.46
N LYS A 39 -2.03 18.18 0.29
CA LYS A 39 -3.26 17.39 0.22
C LYS A 39 -2.92 16.10 0.95
N ALA A 40 -3.59 15.85 2.08
CA ALA A 40 -3.37 14.61 2.81
C ALA A 40 -3.47 13.47 1.81
N ALA A 41 -2.46 12.61 1.77
CA ALA A 41 -2.44 11.49 0.83
C ALA A 41 -3.66 10.64 1.10
N GLU A 42 -4.40 10.34 0.06
CA GLU A 42 -5.52 9.41 0.15
C GLU A 42 -4.96 8.02 0.40
N LYS A 43 -5.51 7.33 1.38
CA LYS A 43 -5.13 5.97 1.78
C LYS A 43 -6.37 5.11 1.82
N ALA A 44 -6.28 3.89 1.28
CA ALA A 44 -7.27 2.86 1.49
C ALA A 44 -6.59 1.58 1.96
N SER A 45 -7.26 0.87 2.85
CA SER A 45 -6.79 -0.36 3.47
C SER A 45 -7.93 -1.36 3.54
N ALA A 46 -7.66 -2.61 3.16
CA ALA A 46 -8.58 -3.71 3.32
C ALA A 46 -7.85 -4.97 3.82
N GLU A 47 -8.53 -5.74 4.66
CA GLU A 47 -7.97 -6.94 5.28
C GLU A 47 -8.95 -8.12 5.18
N TRP A 48 -8.44 -9.28 4.83
CA TRP A 48 -9.18 -10.54 4.75
C TRP A 48 -8.53 -11.56 5.67
N THR A 49 -9.36 -12.17 6.50
CA THR A 49 -8.97 -13.24 7.42
C THR A 49 -9.82 -14.48 7.15
N VAL A 50 -9.57 -15.54 7.88
CA VAL A 50 -10.34 -16.80 7.75
C VAL A 50 -11.84 -16.66 8.04
N SER A 51 -12.28 -15.55 8.62
CA SER A 51 -13.68 -15.20 8.79
C SER A 51 -14.33 -14.60 7.53
N SER A 52 -13.53 -14.18 6.56
CA SER A 52 -14.03 -13.66 5.27
C SER A 52 -14.73 -14.77 4.49
N LYS A 53 -15.82 -14.39 3.79
CA LYS A 53 -16.60 -15.32 2.97
C LYS A 53 -16.00 -15.44 1.58
N MET A 54 -15.99 -16.64 1.04
CA MET A 54 -15.49 -16.92 -0.29
C MET A 54 -16.65 -17.30 -1.21
N TYR A 55 -16.71 -16.71 -2.40
CA TYR A 55 -17.75 -16.95 -3.39
C TYR A 55 -17.11 -17.36 -4.71
N ALA A 56 -17.77 -18.29 -5.43
CA ALA A 56 -17.41 -18.58 -6.79
C ALA A 56 -17.84 -17.42 -7.72
N ASP A 57 -17.20 -17.30 -8.87
CA ASP A 57 -17.54 -16.28 -9.86
C ASP A 57 -18.99 -16.43 -10.32
N GLY A 58 -19.70 -15.29 -10.38
CA GLY A 58 -21.13 -15.24 -10.70
C GLY A 58 -22.08 -15.58 -9.53
N ASP A 59 -21.55 -15.97 -8.35
CA ASP A 59 -22.38 -16.28 -7.17
C ASP A 59 -22.05 -15.26 -6.04
N ASN A 60 -23.10 -14.65 -5.48
CA ASN A 60 -22.97 -13.73 -4.35
C ASN A 60 -23.71 -14.22 -3.10
N ASP A 61 -24.48 -15.29 -3.20
CA ASP A 61 -25.37 -15.76 -2.15
C ASP A 61 -24.81 -17.00 -1.44
N ASN A 62 -24.19 -17.91 -2.20
CA ASN A 62 -23.70 -19.17 -1.66
C ASN A 62 -22.20 -19.14 -1.46
N SER A 63 -21.75 -18.95 -0.22
CA SER A 63 -20.33 -19.03 0.09
C SER A 63 -19.79 -20.46 -0.09
N VAL A 64 -18.58 -20.56 -0.62
CA VAL A 64 -17.86 -21.81 -0.82
C VAL A 64 -16.67 -21.89 0.13
N THR A 65 -16.20 -23.10 0.43
CA THR A 65 -15.01 -23.30 1.24
C THR A 65 -13.73 -23.39 0.41
N GLU A 66 -13.88 -23.49 -0.93
CA GLU A 66 -12.76 -23.73 -1.82
C GLU A 66 -13.05 -23.22 -3.24
N LEU A 67 -12.04 -22.60 -3.85
CA LEU A 67 -11.91 -22.33 -5.28
C LEU A 67 -10.80 -23.21 -5.85
N ASN A 68 -11.12 -24.12 -6.75
CA ASN A 68 -10.18 -25.05 -7.35
C ASN A 68 -10.46 -25.14 -8.85
N GLY A 69 -9.53 -24.72 -9.68
CA GLY A 69 -9.72 -24.64 -11.13
C GLY A 69 -10.77 -23.62 -11.57
N LYS A 70 -11.08 -22.61 -10.74
CA LYS A 70 -12.09 -21.57 -11.03
C LYS A 70 -11.80 -20.24 -10.35
N SER A 71 -12.38 -19.19 -10.87
CA SER A 71 -12.31 -17.84 -10.26
C SER A 71 -13.39 -17.63 -9.22
N GLY A 72 -13.23 -16.57 -8.45
CA GLY A 72 -14.16 -16.13 -7.42
C GLY A 72 -13.64 -14.94 -6.65
N LYS A 73 -14.20 -14.71 -5.47
CA LYS A 73 -13.80 -13.60 -4.61
C LYS A 73 -13.83 -13.95 -3.13
N LEU A 74 -13.04 -13.26 -2.35
CA LEU A 74 -13.06 -13.27 -0.90
C LEU A 74 -13.62 -11.93 -0.43
N VAL A 75 -14.65 -11.94 0.42
CA VAL A 75 -15.36 -10.75 0.90
C VAL A 75 -15.20 -10.66 2.40
N ASN A 76 -14.69 -9.53 2.89
CA ASN A 76 -14.53 -9.28 4.32
C ASN A 76 -15.81 -8.72 4.97
N SER A 77 -15.77 -8.42 6.26
CA SER A 77 -16.91 -7.86 6.99
C SER A 77 -17.31 -6.44 6.57
N ASN A 78 -16.42 -5.72 5.90
CA ASN A 78 -16.66 -4.37 5.37
C ASN A 78 -17.18 -4.40 3.92
N ASN A 79 -17.40 -5.60 3.36
CA ASN A 79 -17.73 -5.83 1.96
C ASN A 79 -16.62 -5.46 0.96
N ASP A 80 -15.37 -5.36 1.42
CA ASP A 80 -14.25 -5.24 0.50
C ASP A 80 -14.02 -6.57 -0.21
N GLU A 81 -13.82 -6.53 -1.52
CA GLU A 81 -13.65 -7.71 -2.36
C GLU A 81 -12.18 -7.89 -2.75
N LEU A 82 -11.65 -9.10 -2.54
CA LEU A 82 -10.40 -9.58 -3.11
C LEU A 82 -10.74 -10.59 -4.20
N LEU A 83 -10.39 -10.29 -5.44
CA LEU A 83 -10.62 -11.21 -6.54
C LEU A 83 -9.59 -12.34 -6.52
N ILE A 84 -10.07 -13.57 -6.71
CA ILE A 84 -9.24 -14.78 -6.70
C ILE A 84 -9.38 -15.47 -8.05
N ASN A 85 -8.27 -15.62 -8.77
CA ASN A 85 -8.19 -16.49 -9.91
C ASN A 85 -7.39 -17.74 -9.54
N ALA A 86 -8.10 -18.84 -9.35
CA ALA A 86 -7.53 -20.16 -9.05
C ALA A 86 -7.68 -21.13 -10.24
N ASN A 87 -7.80 -20.63 -11.48
CA ASN A 87 -7.94 -21.48 -12.67
C ASN A 87 -6.74 -22.42 -12.87
N SER A 88 -5.54 -21.95 -12.51
CA SER A 88 -4.29 -22.75 -12.53
C SER A 88 -3.80 -23.10 -11.14
N GLY A 89 -4.67 -23.00 -10.13
CA GLY A 89 -4.31 -23.18 -8.73
C GLY A 89 -5.50 -23.56 -7.86
N LYS A 90 -5.38 -23.23 -6.58
CA LYS A 90 -6.42 -23.50 -5.59
C LYS A 90 -6.32 -22.51 -4.45
N MET A 91 -7.47 -22.01 -3.98
CA MET A 91 -7.58 -21.37 -2.68
C MET A 91 -8.67 -22.05 -1.86
N ALA A 92 -8.35 -22.46 -0.65
CA ALA A 92 -9.30 -23.10 0.25
C ALA A 92 -9.23 -22.46 1.64
N ASN A 93 -10.37 -22.12 2.21
CA ASN A 93 -10.49 -21.74 3.61
C ASN A 93 -10.61 -22.98 4.48
N ARG A 94 -9.48 -23.43 5.05
CA ARG A 94 -9.44 -24.67 5.83
C ARG A 94 -10.12 -24.54 7.19
N SER A 95 -10.37 -23.32 7.68
CA SER A 95 -11.08 -23.10 8.94
C SER A 95 -12.54 -23.49 8.87
N LEU A 96 -13.13 -23.50 7.67
CA LEU A 96 -14.54 -23.84 7.43
C LEU A 96 -14.74 -25.33 7.10
N LYS A 97 -13.66 -26.09 6.92
CA LYS A 97 -13.74 -27.53 6.65
C LYS A 97 -14.12 -28.28 7.92
N ALA A 98 -15.17 -29.09 7.86
CA ALA A 98 -15.64 -29.90 8.99
C ALA A 98 -14.49 -30.77 9.55
N GLY A 99 -14.32 -30.73 10.88
CA GLY A 99 -13.25 -31.45 11.58
C GLY A 99 -11.85 -30.87 11.44
N SER A 100 -11.67 -29.73 10.77
CA SER A 100 -10.36 -29.09 10.64
C SER A 100 -9.99 -28.30 11.88
N THR A 101 -8.76 -28.46 12.35
CA THR A 101 -8.13 -27.60 13.38
C THR A 101 -7.37 -26.43 12.78
N ASN A 102 -7.19 -26.42 11.45
CA ASN A 102 -6.44 -25.38 10.74
C ASN A 102 -7.25 -24.08 10.69
N LYS A 103 -6.56 -22.96 10.90
CA LYS A 103 -7.12 -21.59 10.87
C LYS A 103 -6.39 -20.75 9.83
N ASP A 104 -6.43 -21.19 8.57
CA ASP A 104 -5.72 -20.55 7.47
C ASP A 104 -6.41 -20.74 6.12
N PHE A 105 -5.94 -19.99 5.13
CA PHE A 105 -6.18 -20.22 3.72
C PHE A 105 -5.05 -21.06 3.14
N GLN A 106 -5.34 -22.20 2.58
CA GLN A 106 -4.40 -22.91 1.70
C GLN A 106 -4.45 -22.26 0.32
N VAL A 107 -3.36 -21.68 -0.11
CA VAL A 107 -3.21 -21.07 -1.44
C VAL A 107 -2.13 -21.81 -2.20
N ASN A 108 -2.51 -22.51 -3.27
CA ASN A 108 -1.59 -23.29 -4.07
C ASN A 108 -0.88 -22.42 -5.12
N ALA A 109 0.24 -22.92 -5.65
CA ALA A 109 0.93 -22.31 -6.77
C ALA A 109 -0.03 -22.04 -7.94
N GLY A 110 0.19 -20.93 -8.65
CA GLY A 110 -0.63 -20.50 -9.78
C GLY A 110 -1.88 -19.71 -9.40
N THR A 111 -2.26 -19.65 -8.12
CA THR A 111 -3.35 -18.80 -7.66
C THR A 111 -2.95 -17.33 -7.71
N VAL A 112 -3.80 -16.49 -8.32
CA VAL A 112 -3.62 -15.03 -8.40
C VAL A 112 -4.63 -14.35 -7.49
N MET A 113 -4.15 -13.46 -6.64
CA MET A 113 -4.92 -12.57 -5.79
C MET A 113 -4.87 -11.17 -6.38
N THR A 114 -6.01 -10.57 -6.73
CA THR A 114 -6.09 -9.23 -7.34
C THR A 114 -6.78 -8.27 -6.39
N PHE A 115 -6.05 -7.25 -6.01
CA PHE A 115 -6.42 -6.23 -5.03
C PHE A 115 -6.86 -4.96 -5.75
N PRO A 116 -7.98 -4.34 -5.37
CA PRO A 116 -8.29 -2.99 -5.81
C PRO A 116 -7.31 -1.99 -5.18
N VAL A 117 -6.93 -0.97 -5.92
CA VAL A 117 -6.17 0.17 -5.42
C VAL A 117 -6.95 1.46 -5.67
N ILE A 118 -6.70 2.49 -4.85
CA ILE A 118 -7.34 3.78 -5.02
C ILE A 118 -6.93 4.44 -6.36
N ASN A 119 -7.78 5.31 -6.85
CA ASN A 119 -7.49 6.08 -8.05
C ASN A 119 -6.19 6.88 -7.89
N ASN A 120 -5.34 6.84 -8.91
CA ASN A 120 -4.03 7.49 -8.91
C ASN A 120 -3.10 7.00 -7.77
N ALA A 121 -3.28 5.77 -7.31
CA ALA A 121 -2.34 5.17 -6.37
C ALA A 121 -0.91 5.27 -6.93
N LYS A 122 0.04 5.63 -6.07
CA LYS A 122 1.47 5.66 -6.37
C LYS A 122 2.19 4.49 -5.73
N SER A 123 1.66 4.00 -4.62
CA SER A 123 2.22 2.85 -3.92
C SER A 123 1.15 1.87 -3.48
N CYS A 124 1.54 0.62 -3.42
CA CYS A 124 0.75 -0.45 -2.84
C CYS A 124 1.64 -1.32 -1.94
N THR A 125 1.06 -1.72 -0.83
CA THR A 125 1.66 -2.66 0.11
C THR A 125 0.70 -3.82 0.31
N VAL A 126 1.14 -5.02 -0.02
CA VAL A 126 0.38 -6.25 0.29
C VAL A 126 1.08 -6.97 1.43
N THR A 127 0.37 -7.19 2.51
CA THR A 127 0.88 -7.92 3.68
C THR A 127 0.25 -9.31 3.72
N LEU A 128 1.08 -10.33 3.77
CA LEU A 128 0.67 -11.72 3.91
C LEU A 128 1.20 -12.27 5.24
N GLN A 129 0.33 -12.73 6.13
CA GLN A 129 0.76 -13.56 7.24
C GLN A 129 0.72 -15.02 6.81
N ALA A 130 1.86 -15.71 6.85
CA ALA A 130 2.00 -17.05 6.32
C ALA A 130 2.73 -17.98 7.30
N SER A 131 2.47 -19.29 7.20
CA SER A 131 3.14 -20.31 8.02
C SER A 131 4.63 -20.45 7.69
N SER A 132 5.04 -20.11 6.46
CA SER A 132 6.41 -20.24 5.95
C SER A 132 6.84 -18.97 5.22
N GLY A 133 8.15 -18.81 5.02
CA GLY A 133 8.75 -17.66 4.36
C GLY A 133 8.17 -17.38 2.98
N ILE A 134 8.10 -16.10 2.65
CA ILE A 134 7.79 -15.57 1.32
C ILE A 134 8.93 -14.65 0.93
N THR A 135 9.52 -14.89 -0.22
CA THR A 135 10.57 -14.07 -0.84
C THR A 135 10.07 -13.50 -2.17
N VAL A 136 10.83 -12.61 -2.77
CA VAL A 136 10.50 -12.06 -4.10
C VAL A 136 10.42 -13.15 -5.17
N ASP A 137 11.21 -14.22 -5.02
CA ASP A 137 11.22 -15.35 -5.96
C ASP A 137 9.98 -16.25 -5.85
N ASP A 138 9.28 -16.22 -4.70
CA ASP A 138 8.04 -16.98 -4.46
C ASP A 138 6.81 -16.33 -5.09
N ILE A 139 6.93 -15.11 -5.62
CA ILE A 139 5.79 -14.33 -6.13
C ILE A 139 6.03 -13.82 -7.55
N GLU A 140 4.94 -13.46 -8.21
CA GLU A 140 4.90 -12.70 -9.44
C GLU A 140 3.84 -11.59 -9.25
N CYS A 141 4.23 -10.34 -9.47
CA CYS A 141 3.34 -9.20 -9.30
C CYS A 141 2.99 -8.57 -10.65
N THR A 142 1.77 -8.07 -10.77
CA THR A 142 1.28 -7.33 -11.95
C THR A 142 0.58 -6.05 -11.48
N GLY A 143 0.72 -4.97 -12.24
CA GLY A 143 0.16 -3.66 -11.90
C GLY A 143 1.00 -2.87 -10.91
N MET A 144 2.17 -3.39 -10.55
CA MET A 144 3.20 -2.67 -9.77
C MET A 144 4.61 -3.09 -10.17
N ASN A 145 5.55 -2.18 -10.03
CA ASN A 145 6.97 -2.34 -10.30
C ASN A 145 7.81 -2.07 -9.04
N ASP A 146 9.13 -2.24 -9.13
CA ASP A 146 10.08 -2.10 -8.00
C ASP A 146 9.67 -2.89 -6.76
N VAL A 147 9.20 -4.12 -7.00
CA VAL A 147 8.64 -4.98 -5.96
C VAL A 147 9.74 -5.45 -5.00
N LYS A 148 9.51 -5.21 -3.72
CA LYS A 148 10.35 -5.70 -2.62
C LYS A 148 9.52 -6.56 -1.68
N VAL A 149 10.14 -7.57 -1.10
CA VAL A 149 9.53 -8.40 -0.05
C VAL A 149 10.40 -8.32 1.19
N THR A 150 9.82 -7.88 2.29
CA THR A 150 10.49 -7.77 3.59
C THR A 150 9.76 -8.58 4.64
N SER A 151 10.50 -9.08 5.63
CA SER A 151 9.88 -9.73 6.80
C SER A 151 9.46 -8.66 7.81
N GLY A 152 8.17 -8.57 8.10
CA GLY A 152 7.60 -7.70 9.14
C GLY A 152 7.60 -8.31 10.54
N GLY A 153 8.33 -9.43 10.76
CA GLY A 153 8.26 -10.19 12.00
C GLY A 153 6.98 -11.05 12.12
N SER A 154 6.89 -11.89 13.13
CA SER A 154 5.68 -12.70 13.46
C SER A 154 5.05 -13.42 12.26
N LYS A 155 5.87 -13.92 11.33
CA LYS A 155 5.41 -14.57 10.08
C LYS A 155 4.64 -13.63 9.14
N SER A 156 4.84 -12.33 9.25
CA SER A 156 4.33 -11.31 8.35
C SER A 156 5.34 -11.05 7.24
N TYR A 157 4.88 -11.01 5.99
CA TYR A 157 5.67 -10.72 4.80
C TYR A 157 5.03 -9.55 4.07
N VAL A 158 5.80 -8.51 3.90
CA VAL A 158 5.35 -7.22 3.36
C VAL A 158 5.90 -7.08 1.96
N ILE A 159 5.01 -7.07 0.99
CA ILE A 159 5.29 -6.88 -0.44
C ILE A 159 4.98 -5.42 -0.75
N THR A 160 5.98 -4.64 -1.11
CA THR A 160 5.83 -3.24 -1.47
C THR A 160 6.19 -3.02 -2.92
N GLY A 161 5.53 -2.08 -3.58
CA GLY A 161 5.86 -1.68 -4.95
C GLY A 161 5.21 -0.36 -5.33
N MET A 162 5.70 0.24 -6.41
CA MET A 162 5.07 1.37 -7.06
C MET A 162 3.95 0.88 -7.96
N VAL A 163 2.79 1.51 -7.86
CA VAL A 163 1.64 1.17 -8.72
C VAL A 163 1.89 1.72 -10.12
N ASP A 164 1.66 0.88 -11.12
CA ASP A 164 1.79 1.26 -12.52
C ASP A 164 0.84 2.41 -12.87
N LYS A 165 1.27 3.29 -13.74
CA LYS A 165 0.46 4.44 -14.16
C LYS A 165 -0.90 3.98 -14.69
N ASN A 166 -1.97 4.52 -14.11
CA ASN A 166 -3.37 4.20 -14.41
C ASN A 166 -3.82 2.79 -14.02
N ALA A 167 -3.04 2.01 -13.28
CA ALA A 167 -3.53 0.76 -12.74
C ALA A 167 -4.61 1.03 -11.68
N THR A 168 -5.71 0.30 -11.75
CA THR A 168 -6.80 0.29 -10.77
C THR A 168 -6.77 -0.94 -9.88
N THR A 169 -5.89 -1.87 -10.21
CA THR A 169 -5.66 -3.10 -9.46
C THR A 169 -4.20 -3.48 -9.47
N VAL A 170 -3.77 -4.19 -8.43
CA VAL A 170 -2.50 -4.92 -8.40
C VAL A 170 -2.77 -6.39 -8.16
N SER A 171 -1.92 -7.26 -8.68
CA SER A 171 -2.08 -8.70 -8.49
C SER A 171 -0.81 -9.33 -7.93
N VAL A 172 -0.98 -10.30 -7.06
CA VAL A 172 0.08 -11.16 -6.53
C VAL A 172 -0.27 -12.61 -6.84
N LYS A 173 0.59 -13.28 -7.61
CA LYS A 173 0.53 -14.71 -7.90
C LYS A 173 1.58 -15.45 -7.07
N LEU A 174 1.17 -16.50 -6.38
CA LEU A 174 2.10 -17.36 -5.66
C LEU A 174 2.67 -18.44 -6.60
N LYS A 175 4.00 -18.60 -6.59
CA LYS A 175 4.71 -19.63 -7.34
C LYS A 175 4.84 -20.95 -6.56
N ALA A 176 4.59 -20.92 -5.25
CA ALA A 176 4.58 -22.09 -4.37
C ALA A 176 3.36 -22.07 -3.46
N GLN A 177 2.97 -23.25 -2.95
CA GLN A 177 1.90 -23.35 -1.98
C GLN A 177 2.28 -22.64 -0.68
N LYS A 178 1.37 -21.80 -0.18
CA LYS A 178 1.48 -21.14 1.13
C LYS A 178 0.18 -21.33 1.94
N TYR A 179 0.32 -21.25 3.25
CA TYR A 179 -0.81 -21.22 4.19
C TYR A 179 -0.86 -19.84 4.81
N LEU A 180 -1.91 -19.08 4.48
CA LEU A 180 -2.05 -17.67 4.87
C LEU A 180 -3.07 -17.54 6.01
N TYR A 181 -2.72 -16.79 7.03
CA TYR A 181 -3.62 -16.47 8.15
C TYR A 181 -4.35 -15.15 7.93
N MET A 182 -3.71 -14.24 7.21
CA MET A 182 -4.25 -12.91 6.90
C MET A 182 -3.67 -12.43 5.58
N ILE A 183 -4.49 -11.68 4.85
CA ILE A 183 -4.17 -10.99 3.61
C ILE A 183 -4.60 -9.54 3.79
N LYS A 184 -3.72 -8.58 3.58
CA LYS A 184 -4.03 -7.17 3.71
C LYS A 184 -3.46 -6.40 2.53
N VAL A 185 -4.17 -5.38 2.08
CA VAL A 185 -3.69 -4.40 1.11
C VAL A 185 -3.81 -3.00 1.68
N ASP A 186 -2.77 -2.22 1.48
CA ASP A 186 -2.77 -0.77 1.72
C ASP A 186 -2.34 -0.10 0.41
N SER A 187 -3.10 0.86 -0.08
CA SER A 187 -2.76 1.68 -1.24
C SER A 187 -2.78 3.16 -0.90
N SER A 188 -1.91 3.94 -1.54
CA SER A 188 -1.75 5.36 -1.24
C SER A 188 -1.44 6.16 -2.50
N THR A 189 -1.92 7.40 -2.55
CA THR A 189 -1.51 8.39 -3.56
C THR A 189 -0.13 8.99 -3.29
N SER A 190 0.49 8.70 -2.14
CA SER A 190 1.92 8.96 -1.92
C SER A 190 2.76 7.77 -2.34
N TYR A 191 3.99 8.04 -2.76
CA TYR A 191 4.97 6.97 -2.94
C TYR A 191 5.22 6.28 -1.59
N ALA A 192 5.44 4.96 -1.62
CA ALA A 192 5.85 4.25 -0.42
C ALA A 192 7.23 4.80 -0.02
N THR A 193 7.26 5.56 1.04
CA THR A 193 8.52 5.81 1.73
C THR A 193 8.89 4.49 2.38
N THR A 194 9.91 3.85 1.89
CA THR A 194 10.51 2.72 2.59
C THR A 194 11.24 3.28 3.81
N SER A 195 10.51 3.47 4.89
CA SER A 195 11.08 3.89 6.18
C SER A 195 12.10 2.89 6.75
N ALA A 196 12.31 1.78 6.08
CA ALA A 196 13.22 0.71 6.52
C ALA A 196 14.62 0.77 5.89
N SER A 197 14.91 1.69 4.97
CA SER A 197 16.17 1.68 4.24
C SER A 197 17.15 2.78 4.62
N PHE A 198 16.82 3.62 5.59
CA PHE A 198 17.74 4.70 5.98
C PHE A 198 18.78 4.27 6.99
N ALA A 199 18.82 3.03 7.43
CA ALA A 199 19.86 2.71 8.37
C ALA A 199 20.13 1.22 8.53
N ASP A 200 21.28 0.86 8.18
CA ASP A 200 22.04 -0.15 8.89
C ASP A 200 22.47 0.48 10.23
N GLY A 201 21.69 0.28 11.29
CA GLY A 201 22.09 0.69 12.62
C GLY A 201 21.33 1.85 13.28
N GLY A 202 20.20 2.28 12.76
CA GLY A 202 19.28 3.20 13.45
C GLY A 202 19.37 4.67 13.09
N ASP A 203 20.02 5.03 11.99
CA ASP A 203 19.91 6.39 11.47
C ASP A 203 18.54 6.62 10.84
N THR A 204 17.86 7.65 11.30
CA THR A 204 16.53 8.05 10.87
C THR A 204 16.56 9.13 9.79
N LYS A 205 17.66 9.23 9.03
CA LYS A 205 17.83 10.27 8.00
C LYS A 205 18.61 9.75 6.80
N ALA A 206 18.22 10.24 5.62
CA ALA A 206 18.99 10.11 4.40
C ALA A 206 19.21 11.49 3.78
N GLU A 207 20.34 11.67 3.09
CA GLU A 207 20.71 12.93 2.46
C GLU A 207 21.13 12.67 1.01
N TRP A 208 20.64 13.51 0.08
CA TRP A 208 21.03 13.53 -1.31
C TRP A 208 21.63 14.88 -1.62
N GLY A 209 22.84 14.88 -2.16
CA GLY A 209 23.55 16.06 -2.59
C GLY A 209 23.49 16.27 -4.11
N TYR A 210 23.95 17.43 -4.57
CA TYR A 210 23.97 17.80 -5.98
C TYR A 210 24.62 16.77 -6.92
N SER A 211 25.65 16.06 -6.45
CA SER A 211 26.42 15.09 -7.24
C SER A 211 25.77 13.70 -7.36
N GLU A 212 24.64 13.50 -6.70
CA GLU A 212 23.97 12.21 -6.70
C GLU A 212 23.25 11.91 -8.03
N THR A 213 22.91 10.65 -8.24
CA THR A 213 22.33 10.20 -9.51
C THR A 213 20.85 10.54 -9.62
N VAL A 214 20.50 11.27 -10.66
CA VAL A 214 19.11 11.61 -11.03
C VAL A 214 18.72 10.82 -12.27
N LEU A 215 17.68 10.00 -12.18
CA LEU A 215 17.17 9.16 -13.27
C LEU A 215 15.68 9.42 -13.48
N SER A 216 15.27 9.53 -14.74
CA SER A 216 13.86 9.57 -15.15
C SER A 216 13.52 8.35 -15.99
N SER A 217 12.23 8.07 -16.19
CA SER A 217 11.78 7.02 -17.12
C SER A 217 12.24 7.27 -18.56
N LYS A 218 12.58 8.52 -18.89
CA LYS A 218 13.12 8.93 -20.21
C LYS A 218 14.65 8.84 -20.29
N GLY A 219 15.31 8.30 -19.25
CA GLY A 219 16.75 8.10 -19.24
C GLY A 219 17.59 9.35 -18.96
N SER A 220 17.00 10.46 -18.51
CA SER A 220 17.73 11.66 -18.10
C SER A 220 18.42 11.43 -16.76
N ASN A 221 19.70 11.72 -16.68
CA ASN A 221 20.51 11.67 -15.44
C ASN A 221 20.91 13.07 -14.94
N ILE A 222 20.32 14.14 -15.47
CA ILE A 222 20.61 15.52 -15.09
C ILE A 222 19.42 16.15 -14.40
N ALA A 223 18.23 15.86 -14.89
CA ALA A 223 16.97 16.40 -14.38
C ALA A 223 15.80 15.44 -14.65
N ILE A 224 14.77 15.52 -13.82
CA ILE A 224 13.46 14.92 -14.05
C ILE A 224 12.51 16.07 -14.39
N GLN A 225 11.92 16.06 -15.57
CA GLN A 225 11.04 17.13 -16.06
C GLN A 225 9.82 16.55 -16.78
N SER A 226 8.64 17.00 -16.37
CA SER A 226 7.35 16.49 -16.87
C SER A 226 7.25 14.96 -16.81
N ASP A 227 7.85 14.37 -15.77
CA ASP A 227 8.03 12.94 -15.61
C ASP A 227 8.16 12.56 -14.13
N THR A 228 8.21 11.28 -13.85
CA THR A 228 8.61 10.72 -12.56
C THR A 228 10.00 10.12 -12.66
N GLY A 229 10.69 9.99 -11.54
CA GLY A 229 12.01 9.36 -11.53
C GLY A 229 12.53 9.12 -10.14
N THR A 230 13.84 8.89 -10.05
CA THR A 230 14.53 8.62 -8.78
C THR A 230 15.77 9.47 -8.65
N TYR A 231 16.12 9.80 -7.42
CA TYR A 231 17.36 10.42 -7.03
C TYR A 231 18.04 9.52 -6.01
N THR A 232 19.21 8.98 -6.35
CA THR A 232 19.89 7.95 -5.56
C THR A 232 21.19 8.50 -5.02
N ASN A 233 21.44 8.38 -3.71
CA ASN A 233 22.68 8.79 -3.05
C ASN A 233 23.75 7.68 -3.05
N GLY A 234 24.94 8.00 -2.52
CA GLY A 234 26.06 7.07 -2.45
C GLY A 234 25.77 5.83 -1.57
N ASP A 235 24.87 5.94 -0.60
CA ASP A 235 24.44 4.85 0.30
C ASP A 235 23.32 4.00 -0.31
N LYS A 236 22.96 4.31 -1.57
CA LYS A 236 21.88 3.65 -2.33
C LYS A 236 20.46 3.92 -1.81
N ASP A 237 20.29 4.97 -1.01
CA ASP A 237 18.97 5.43 -0.65
C ASP A 237 18.30 6.05 -1.88
N VAL A 238 17.03 5.79 -2.07
CA VAL A 238 16.28 6.22 -3.24
C VAL A 238 15.19 7.21 -2.83
N LEU A 239 15.29 8.43 -3.36
CA LEU A 239 14.23 9.43 -3.29
C LEU A 239 13.41 9.38 -4.57
N TYR A 240 12.12 9.08 -4.45
CA TYR A 240 11.21 9.12 -5.59
C TYR A 240 10.75 10.55 -5.85
N VAL A 241 10.85 10.97 -7.11
CA VAL A 241 10.54 12.33 -7.55
C VAL A 241 9.39 12.30 -8.53
N ASP A 242 8.32 13.03 -8.20
CA ASP A 242 7.23 13.33 -9.12
C ASP A 242 7.37 14.79 -9.62
N ALA A 243 7.86 14.93 -10.83
CA ALA A 243 7.99 16.22 -11.53
C ALA A 243 7.07 16.28 -12.76
N THR A 244 5.94 15.55 -12.75
CA THR A 244 4.98 15.52 -13.88
C THR A 244 4.42 16.90 -14.21
N SER A 245 4.29 17.77 -13.21
CA SER A 245 3.85 19.17 -13.37
C SER A 245 4.98 20.19 -13.23
N GLY A 246 6.25 19.74 -13.32
CA GLY A 246 7.38 20.62 -13.05
C GLY A 246 8.71 20.04 -13.47
N LYS A 247 9.75 20.47 -12.76
CA LYS A 247 11.13 20.04 -12.99
C LYS A 247 11.82 19.84 -11.64
N PHE A 248 12.51 18.72 -11.49
CA PHE A 248 13.49 18.49 -10.45
C PHE A 248 14.88 18.49 -11.09
N GLN A 249 15.71 19.42 -10.67
CA GLN A 249 17.08 19.54 -11.14
C GLN A 249 17.93 20.11 -10.01
N PRO A 250 18.67 19.28 -9.28
CA PRO A 250 19.59 19.77 -8.27
C PRO A 250 20.74 20.57 -8.90
N THR A 251 21.18 21.58 -8.20
CA THR A 251 22.29 22.46 -8.57
C THR A 251 23.37 22.43 -7.51
N THR A 252 24.55 22.96 -7.83
CA THR A 252 25.68 22.98 -6.90
C THR A 252 25.31 23.60 -5.55
N GLY A 253 25.45 22.81 -4.48
CA GLY A 253 25.13 23.21 -3.13
C GLY A 253 23.74 22.79 -2.63
N ASP A 254 22.88 22.32 -3.53
CA ASP A 254 21.58 21.78 -3.13
C ASP A 254 21.77 20.50 -2.31
N ARG A 255 20.96 20.37 -1.27
CA ARG A 255 20.85 19.18 -0.42
C ARG A 255 19.40 18.92 -0.12
N ILE A 256 19.02 17.66 -0.17
CA ILE A 256 17.72 17.17 0.29
C ILE A 256 17.99 16.23 1.44
N GLN A 257 17.41 16.51 2.58
CA GLN A 257 17.49 15.68 3.76
C GLN A 257 16.08 15.25 4.16
N VAL A 258 15.89 13.95 4.33
CA VAL A 258 14.64 13.37 4.83
C VAL A 258 14.95 12.73 6.18
N ASN A 259 14.17 13.11 7.18
CA ASN A 259 14.22 12.52 8.52
C ASN A 259 12.93 11.72 8.72
N THR A 260 13.02 10.56 9.35
CA THR A 260 11.88 9.69 9.69
C THR A 260 11.70 9.55 11.18
#